data_7b617091d6b4fcbbc68074409a2539a3
#
_entry.id   7b617091d6b4fcbbc68074409a2539a3
#
_cell.length_a   1.000
_cell.length_b   1.000
_cell.length_c   1.000
_cell.angle_alpha   90.00
_cell.angle_beta   90.00
_cell.angle_gamma   90.00
#
_symmetry.space_group_name_H-M   'P 1'
#
loop_
_entity.id
_entity.type
_entity.pdbx_description
1 polymer ?
#
loop_
_entity_poly.entity_id
_entity_poly.type
_entity_poly.pdbx_seq_one_letter_code
_entity_poly.pdbx_strand_id
1 'polypeptide(L)'
;HYTQPFEQALANSCNCAFAQITVSLGQDTMVEYVKKYGFLDAQSLDGISTAAGSYPTEFVGDPELAWSGIGQSTDLVCPYSLLRYVAAIANGGTLCEPRLVMSGAEAEKSQLMEADTADKLKQMMSYNVVSHYSSDRFPGLNVCAKTGTAELGDGTSHAWFAGFLDDEAHPYAFVVLVERG
;
A
#
# COMPACT_ATOMS: atom_id res chain seq x y z
N HIS A 1 -11.90 -10.85 15.43
CA HIS A 1 -11.78 -11.99 14.52
C HIS A 1 -11.03 -13.13 15.24
N TYR A 2 -11.47 -14.36 15.04
CA TYR A 2 -10.80 -15.56 15.56
C TYR A 2 -9.55 -15.88 14.70
N THR A 3 -8.91 -17.02 14.91
CA THR A 3 -7.81 -17.50 14.05
C THR A 3 -8.28 -17.56 12.60
N GLN A 4 -7.53 -16.93 11.70
CA GLN A 4 -7.88 -16.82 10.28
C GLN A 4 -6.62 -16.87 9.43
N PRO A 5 -6.69 -17.33 8.15
CA PRO A 5 -5.59 -17.24 7.19
C PRO A 5 -5.17 -15.79 6.92
N PHE A 6 -3.93 -15.58 6.49
CA PHE A 6 -3.39 -14.24 6.31
C PHE A 6 -4.12 -13.43 5.23
N GLU A 7 -4.50 -14.05 4.12
CA GLU A 7 -5.33 -13.44 3.08
C GLU A 7 -6.67 -12.94 3.61
N GLN A 8 -7.28 -13.71 4.53
CA GLN A 8 -8.54 -13.34 5.15
C GLN A 8 -8.36 -12.19 6.16
N ALA A 9 -7.21 -12.14 6.83
CA ALA A 9 -6.87 -11.01 7.71
C ALA A 9 -6.75 -9.70 6.92
N LEU A 10 -6.14 -9.73 5.72
CA LEU A 10 -6.08 -8.57 4.83
C LEU A 10 -7.47 -8.17 4.34
N ALA A 11 -8.26 -9.13 3.87
CA ALA A 11 -9.59 -8.88 3.35
C ALA A 11 -10.54 -8.33 4.43
N ASN A 12 -10.47 -8.86 5.65
CA ASN A 12 -11.23 -8.36 6.81
C ASN A 12 -10.71 -7.02 7.36
N SER A 13 -9.62 -6.48 6.83
CA SER A 13 -8.91 -5.32 7.43
C SER A 13 -8.70 -5.53 8.94
N CYS A 14 -8.19 -6.69 9.34
CA CYS A 14 -8.12 -7.10 10.75
C CYS A 14 -6.99 -6.38 11.48
N ASN A 15 -7.29 -5.24 12.12
CA ASN A 15 -6.31 -4.46 12.87
C ASN A 15 -5.55 -5.30 13.89
N CYS A 16 -6.24 -6.20 14.62
CA CYS A 16 -5.59 -7.06 15.61
C CYS A 16 -4.54 -7.99 14.99
N ALA A 17 -4.80 -8.54 13.79
CA ALA A 17 -3.84 -9.41 13.12
C ALA A 17 -2.60 -8.62 12.67
N PHE A 18 -2.81 -7.47 12.01
CA PHE A 18 -1.68 -6.65 11.55
C PHE A 18 -0.89 -6.03 12.70
N ALA A 19 -1.55 -5.58 13.76
CA ALA A 19 -0.90 -5.13 14.98
C ALA A 19 0.02 -6.22 15.59
N GLN A 20 -0.47 -7.45 15.71
CA GLN A 20 0.33 -8.58 16.22
C GLN A 20 1.51 -8.93 15.31
N ILE A 21 1.29 -8.93 13.98
CA ILE A 21 2.35 -9.16 13.00
C ILE A 21 3.44 -8.09 13.14
N THR A 22 3.04 -6.81 13.23
CA THR A 22 3.97 -5.68 13.35
C THR A 22 4.81 -5.77 14.62
N VAL A 23 4.18 -6.06 15.77
CA VAL A 23 4.92 -6.27 17.03
C VAL A 23 5.86 -7.47 16.93
N SER A 24 5.44 -8.56 16.25
CA SER A 24 6.29 -9.74 16.05
C SER A 24 7.48 -9.47 15.14
N LEU A 25 7.35 -8.60 14.14
CA LEU A 25 8.44 -8.18 13.26
C LEU A 25 9.42 -7.25 13.97
N GLY A 26 8.93 -6.46 14.89
CA GLY A 26 9.70 -5.46 15.65
C GLY A 26 9.96 -4.16 14.90
N GLN A 27 10.26 -3.12 15.65
CA GLN A 27 10.41 -1.76 15.11
C GLN A 27 11.50 -1.66 14.03
N ASP A 28 12.65 -2.29 14.24
CA ASP A 28 13.80 -2.18 13.33
C ASP A 28 13.46 -2.71 11.94
N THR A 29 12.76 -3.85 11.88
CA THR A 29 12.28 -4.43 10.63
C THR A 29 11.25 -3.51 9.96
N MET A 30 10.29 -2.98 10.71
CA MET A 30 9.29 -2.08 10.16
C MET A 30 9.93 -0.81 9.59
N VAL A 31 10.82 -0.16 10.33
CA VAL A 31 11.54 1.04 9.88
C VAL A 31 12.39 0.75 8.64
N GLU A 32 13.08 -0.39 8.59
CA GLU A 32 13.86 -0.82 7.43
C GLU A 32 13.00 -0.92 6.17
N TYR A 33 11.86 -1.61 6.26
CA TYR A 33 11.00 -1.82 5.10
C TYR A 33 10.25 -0.55 4.65
N VAL A 34 9.82 0.30 5.58
CA VAL A 34 9.22 1.60 5.26
C VAL A 34 10.20 2.49 4.48
N LYS A 35 11.48 2.51 4.90
CA LYS A 35 12.57 3.19 4.17
C LYS A 35 12.82 2.53 2.82
N LYS A 36 13.00 1.20 2.79
CA LYS A 36 13.26 0.44 1.56
C LYS A 36 12.22 0.68 0.48
N TYR A 37 10.96 0.80 0.86
CA TYR A 37 9.87 1.05 -0.09
C TYR A 37 9.70 2.53 -0.47
N GLY A 38 10.54 3.42 0.06
CA GLY A 38 10.57 4.83 -0.29
C GLY A 38 9.38 5.64 0.24
N PHE A 39 8.76 5.19 1.33
CA PHE A 39 7.62 5.92 1.91
C PHE A 39 8.02 7.19 2.64
N LEU A 40 9.29 7.30 3.09
CA LEU A 40 9.77 8.45 3.85
C LEU A 40 10.36 9.56 2.99
N ASP A 41 10.65 9.27 1.73
CA ASP A 41 11.37 10.20 0.86
C ASP A 41 10.42 11.01 0.00
N ALA A 42 10.71 12.30 -0.16
CA ALA A 42 10.14 13.07 -1.24
C ALA A 42 10.66 12.51 -2.57
N GLN A 43 9.75 12.17 -3.47
CA GLN A 43 10.08 11.64 -4.78
C GLN A 43 10.11 12.75 -5.82
N SER A 44 10.76 12.49 -6.96
CA SER A 44 10.74 13.41 -8.11
C SER A 44 9.97 12.75 -9.26
N LEU A 45 8.96 13.45 -9.76
CA LEU A 45 8.20 13.07 -10.95
C LEU A 45 8.46 14.09 -12.03
N ASP A 46 9.39 13.79 -12.95
CA ASP A 46 9.85 14.70 -14.02
C ASP A 46 10.20 16.12 -13.52
N GLY A 47 10.91 16.20 -12.39
CA GLY A 47 11.32 17.47 -11.76
C GLY A 47 10.29 18.10 -10.82
N ILE A 48 9.12 17.51 -10.70
CA ILE A 48 8.10 17.91 -9.69
C ILE A 48 8.36 17.12 -8.42
N SER A 49 8.70 17.82 -7.32
CA SER A 49 8.90 17.17 -6.02
C SER A 49 7.57 16.85 -5.37
N THR A 50 7.43 15.63 -4.85
CA THR A 50 6.28 15.23 -4.03
C THR A 50 6.50 15.56 -2.56
N ALA A 51 5.46 15.41 -1.75
CA ALA A 51 5.63 15.39 -0.30
C ALA A 51 6.37 14.12 0.15
N ALA A 52 7.15 14.21 1.20
CA ALA A 52 7.66 13.06 1.93
C ALA A 52 6.55 12.47 2.82
N GLY A 53 6.65 11.18 3.12
CA GLY A 53 5.86 10.59 4.19
C GLY A 53 6.52 10.75 5.56
N SER A 54 5.88 10.24 6.59
CA SER A 54 6.46 10.13 7.92
C SER A 54 6.13 8.77 8.55
N TYR A 55 7.06 8.26 9.31
CA TYR A 55 6.93 7.04 10.10
C TYR A 55 7.85 7.14 11.31
N PRO A 56 7.40 6.83 12.52
CA PRO A 56 8.25 6.86 13.69
C PRO A 56 9.46 5.92 13.52
N THR A 57 10.63 6.37 13.95
CA THR A 57 11.84 5.52 13.98
C THR A 57 12.12 4.95 15.36
N GLU A 58 11.44 5.47 16.38
CA GLU A 58 11.46 5.00 17.75
C GLU A 58 10.03 4.95 18.27
N PHE A 59 9.70 3.90 19.01
CA PHE A 59 8.36 3.65 19.55
C PHE A 59 8.40 3.51 21.07
N VAL A 60 7.39 4.06 21.72
CA VAL A 60 7.20 3.91 23.17
C VAL A 60 6.42 2.61 23.43
N GLY A 61 7.08 1.47 23.19
CA GLY A 61 6.56 0.14 23.45
C GLY A 61 5.64 -0.41 22.37
N ASP A 62 5.21 -1.65 22.59
CA ASP A 62 4.41 -2.43 21.64
C ASP A 62 3.09 -1.77 21.21
N PRO A 63 2.33 -1.04 22.06
CA PRO A 63 1.08 -0.42 21.63
C PRO A 63 1.28 0.63 20.52
N GLU A 64 2.30 1.46 20.60
CA GLU A 64 2.56 2.48 19.58
C GLU A 64 3.03 1.83 18.26
N LEU A 65 3.93 0.84 18.36
CA LEU A 65 4.36 0.03 17.22
C LEU A 65 3.18 -0.70 16.57
N ALA A 66 2.26 -1.25 17.36
CA ALA A 66 1.05 -1.91 16.86
C ALA A 66 0.14 -0.96 16.08
N TRP A 67 -0.02 0.29 16.54
CA TRP A 67 -0.80 1.32 15.86
C TRP A 67 -0.18 1.72 14.51
N SER A 68 1.15 1.83 14.44
CA SER A 68 1.84 2.12 13.18
C SER A 68 1.66 0.99 12.15
N GLY A 69 1.54 -0.25 12.62
CA GLY A 69 1.32 -1.41 11.75
C GLY A 69 -0.04 -1.45 11.04
N ILE A 70 -0.96 -0.60 11.46
CA ILE A 70 -2.27 -0.44 10.80
C ILE A 70 -2.41 0.93 10.11
N GLY A 71 -1.31 1.68 9.98
CA GLY A 71 -1.29 2.98 9.30
C GLY A 71 -2.00 4.09 10.07
N GLN A 72 -1.90 4.06 11.40
CA GLN A 72 -2.46 5.06 12.30
C GLN A 72 -1.35 5.76 13.10
N SER A 73 -1.70 6.61 14.05
CA SER A 73 -0.78 7.41 14.83
C SER A 73 -0.22 8.60 14.03
N THR A 74 1.10 8.70 13.89
CA THR A 74 1.80 9.76 13.16
C THR A 74 2.23 9.37 11.76
N ASP A 75 1.75 8.22 11.28
CA ASP A 75 2.08 7.72 9.96
C ASP A 75 1.44 8.58 8.87
N LEU A 76 2.27 9.11 7.99
CA LEU A 76 1.81 9.83 6.80
C LEU A 76 2.39 9.18 5.56
N VAL A 77 1.55 8.95 4.57
CA VAL A 77 1.97 8.41 3.28
C VAL A 77 1.61 9.38 2.15
N CYS A 78 2.58 9.64 1.28
CA CYS A 78 2.32 10.35 0.05
C CYS A 78 1.55 9.43 -0.93
N PRO A 79 0.41 9.86 -1.50
CA PRO A 79 -0.33 9.05 -2.48
C PRO A 79 0.53 8.57 -3.65
N TYR A 80 1.48 9.36 -4.09
CA TYR A 80 2.42 8.97 -5.14
C TYR A 80 3.35 7.82 -4.71
N SER A 81 3.89 7.86 -3.49
CA SER A 81 4.72 6.75 -2.97
C SER A 81 3.91 5.45 -2.85
N LEU A 82 2.64 5.55 -2.45
CA LEU A 82 1.74 4.39 -2.44
C LEU A 82 1.43 3.89 -3.86
N LEU A 83 1.25 4.79 -4.84
CA LEU A 83 1.08 4.41 -6.25
C LEU A 83 2.28 3.63 -6.79
N ARG A 84 3.50 4.09 -6.50
CA ARG A 84 4.73 3.37 -6.88
C ARG A 84 4.78 1.96 -6.27
N TYR A 85 4.39 1.85 -5.01
CA TYR A 85 4.37 0.56 -4.31
C TYR A 85 3.36 -0.43 -4.92
N VAL A 86 2.12 -0.01 -5.17
CA VAL A 86 1.10 -0.90 -5.77
C VAL A 86 1.41 -1.21 -7.24
N ALA A 87 2.03 -0.27 -7.98
CA ALA A 87 2.50 -0.52 -9.34
C ALA A 87 3.63 -1.56 -9.37
N ALA A 88 4.53 -1.55 -8.39
CA ALA A 88 5.57 -2.57 -8.26
C ALA A 88 4.97 -3.95 -7.96
N ILE A 89 3.94 -4.04 -7.11
CA ILE A 89 3.21 -5.31 -6.88
C ILE A 89 2.62 -5.83 -8.20
N ALA A 90 1.93 -4.96 -8.96
CA ALA A 90 1.34 -5.30 -10.25
C ALA A 90 2.38 -5.86 -11.24
N ASN A 91 3.60 -5.33 -11.19
CA ASN A 91 4.70 -5.64 -12.10
C ASN A 91 5.71 -6.64 -11.50
N GLY A 92 5.24 -7.64 -10.75
CA GLY A 92 6.06 -8.75 -10.23
C GLY A 92 7.20 -8.30 -9.31
N GLY A 93 6.99 -7.25 -8.54
CA GLY A 93 7.96 -6.69 -7.60
C GLY A 93 8.93 -5.65 -8.19
N THR A 94 8.87 -5.41 -9.49
CA THR A 94 9.72 -4.43 -10.17
C THR A 94 9.03 -3.08 -10.27
N LEU A 95 9.61 -2.06 -9.67
CA LEU A 95 9.22 -0.67 -9.86
C LEU A 95 9.79 -0.16 -11.18
N CYS A 96 8.93 0.37 -12.05
CA CYS A 96 9.31 1.24 -13.16
C CYS A 96 8.97 2.67 -12.75
N GLU A 97 9.97 3.56 -12.72
CA GLU A 97 9.73 4.93 -12.27
C GLU A 97 8.70 5.63 -13.17
N PRO A 98 7.60 6.12 -12.59
CA PRO A 98 6.56 6.81 -13.36
C PRO A 98 7.08 8.09 -14.01
N ARG A 99 6.49 8.47 -15.15
CA ARG A 99 6.81 9.68 -15.92
C ARG A 99 5.54 10.38 -16.33
N LEU A 100 5.61 11.71 -16.39
CA LEU A 100 4.54 12.56 -16.97
C LEU A 100 4.80 12.82 -18.45
N VAL A 101 6.07 12.86 -18.85
CA VAL A 101 6.46 13.17 -20.21
C VAL A 101 7.01 11.91 -20.90
N MET A 102 6.45 11.59 -22.05
CA MET A 102 7.00 10.55 -22.91
C MET A 102 8.35 11.00 -23.47
N SER A 103 9.42 10.42 -22.94
CA SER A 103 10.76 10.55 -23.49
C SER A 103 11.12 9.26 -24.22
N GLY A 104 11.99 9.32 -25.22
CA GLY A 104 12.49 8.11 -25.89
C GLY A 104 13.45 7.27 -25.03
N ALA A 105 13.75 7.70 -23.81
CA ALA A 105 14.58 6.95 -22.88
C ALA A 105 13.76 5.85 -22.18
N GLU A 106 14.37 4.73 -21.83
CA GLU A 106 13.73 3.71 -21.00
C GLU A 106 13.49 4.24 -19.58
N ALA A 107 12.40 3.75 -18.93
CA ALA A 107 12.14 4.05 -17.54
C ALA A 107 13.21 3.40 -16.66
N GLU A 108 13.66 4.10 -15.64
CA GLU A 108 14.49 3.51 -14.60
C GLU A 108 13.73 2.41 -13.89
N LYS A 109 14.39 1.26 -13.66
CA LYS A 109 13.78 0.09 -13.02
C LYS A 109 14.58 -0.30 -11.79
N SER A 110 13.88 -0.66 -10.73
CA SER A 110 14.47 -1.21 -9.52
C SER A 110 13.62 -2.34 -8.95
N GLN A 111 14.27 -3.34 -8.36
CA GLN A 111 13.56 -4.43 -7.69
C GLN A 111 13.16 -3.95 -6.29
N LEU A 112 11.87 -3.76 -6.06
CA LEU A 112 11.34 -3.30 -4.79
C LEU A 112 11.08 -4.45 -3.82
N MET A 113 10.57 -5.57 -4.35
CA MET A 113 10.30 -6.81 -3.60
C MET A 113 10.51 -8.04 -4.49
N GLU A 114 10.66 -9.21 -3.87
CA GLU A 114 10.76 -10.47 -4.59
C GLU A 114 9.46 -10.79 -5.36
N ALA A 115 9.58 -11.44 -6.51
CA ALA A 115 8.43 -11.77 -7.36
C ALA A 115 7.39 -12.61 -6.62
N ASP A 116 7.82 -13.62 -5.87
CA ASP A 116 6.93 -14.45 -5.06
C ASP A 116 6.14 -13.64 -4.01
N THR A 117 6.75 -12.58 -3.47
CA THR A 117 6.08 -11.67 -2.53
C THR A 117 5.03 -10.83 -3.24
N ALA A 118 5.37 -10.29 -4.41
CA ALA A 118 4.44 -9.53 -5.24
C ALA A 118 3.24 -10.39 -5.67
N ASP A 119 3.48 -11.64 -6.09
CA ASP A 119 2.42 -12.57 -6.47
C ASP A 119 1.49 -12.92 -5.32
N LYS A 120 2.01 -13.13 -4.12
CA LYS A 120 1.20 -13.34 -2.91
C LYS A 120 0.35 -12.13 -2.58
N LEU A 121 0.92 -10.92 -2.63
CA LEU A 121 0.18 -9.68 -2.40
C LEU A 121 -0.93 -9.49 -3.45
N LYS A 122 -0.64 -9.73 -4.73
CA LYS A 122 -1.62 -9.72 -5.81
C LYS A 122 -2.79 -10.66 -5.52
N GLN A 123 -2.51 -11.92 -5.18
CA GLN A 123 -3.53 -12.92 -4.85
C GLN A 123 -4.39 -12.47 -3.66
N MET A 124 -3.78 -11.94 -2.60
CA MET A 124 -4.49 -11.45 -1.43
C MET A 124 -5.36 -10.22 -1.74
N MET A 125 -4.87 -9.30 -2.58
CA MET A 125 -5.62 -8.12 -3.00
C MET A 125 -6.79 -8.48 -3.93
N SER A 126 -6.61 -9.45 -4.82
CA SER A 126 -7.67 -10.04 -5.66
C SER A 126 -8.73 -10.72 -4.78
N TYR A 127 -8.30 -11.58 -3.85
CA TYR A 127 -9.20 -12.24 -2.90
C TYR A 127 -10.03 -11.22 -2.10
N ASN A 128 -9.42 -10.11 -1.65
CA ASN A 128 -10.13 -9.05 -0.96
C ASN A 128 -11.26 -8.44 -1.82
N VAL A 129 -11.02 -8.15 -3.08
CA VAL A 129 -12.04 -7.59 -3.97
C VAL A 129 -13.19 -8.56 -4.15
N VAL A 130 -12.90 -9.83 -4.44
CA VAL A 130 -13.93 -10.86 -4.67
C VAL A 130 -14.76 -11.12 -3.41
N SER A 131 -14.11 -11.21 -2.24
CA SER A 131 -14.78 -11.62 -0.99
C SER A 131 -15.48 -10.49 -0.25
N HIS A 132 -15.02 -9.22 -0.39
CA HIS A 132 -15.52 -8.09 0.41
C HIS A 132 -16.17 -6.98 -0.39
N TYR A 133 -15.71 -6.72 -1.64
CA TYR A 133 -16.26 -5.61 -2.41
C TYR A 133 -17.29 -6.07 -3.43
N SER A 134 -17.37 -7.36 -3.74
CA SER A 134 -18.07 -8.00 -4.85
C SER A 134 -17.48 -7.63 -6.22
N SER A 135 -17.18 -8.65 -7.02
CA SER A 135 -16.74 -8.49 -8.41
C SER A 135 -17.76 -7.76 -9.29
N ASP A 136 -19.05 -7.81 -8.92
CA ASP A 136 -20.12 -7.12 -9.63
C ASP A 136 -20.00 -5.59 -9.63
N ARG A 137 -19.22 -5.04 -8.68
CA ARG A 137 -18.91 -3.60 -8.67
C ARG A 137 -17.89 -3.20 -9.73
N PHE A 138 -17.17 -4.16 -10.28
CA PHE A 138 -16.10 -3.97 -11.26
C PHE A 138 -16.32 -4.88 -12.48
N PRO A 139 -17.45 -4.73 -13.20
CA PRO A 139 -17.82 -5.66 -14.26
C PRO A 139 -16.77 -5.69 -15.38
N GLY A 140 -16.26 -6.89 -15.67
CA GLY A 140 -15.26 -7.11 -16.70
C GLY A 140 -13.84 -6.69 -16.33
N LEU A 141 -13.57 -6.30 -15.08
CA LEU A 141 -12.25 -5.88 -14.62
C LEU A 141 -11.70 -6.84 -13.56
N ASN A 142 -10.45 -7.24 -13.71
CA ASN A 142 -9.71 -8.00 -12.69
C ASN A 142 -9.01 -7.04 -11.73
N VAL A 143 -9.76 -6.53 -10.75
CA VAL A 143 -9.25 -5.55 -9.79
C VAL A 143 -8.55 -6.25 -8.64
N CYS A 144 -7.33 -5.82 -8.34
CA CYS A 144 -6.58 -6.14 -7.12
C CYS A 144 -6.46 -4.88 -6.28
N ALA A 145 -7.13 -4.79 -5.14
CA ALA A 145 -7.19 -3.54 -4.40
C ALA A 145 -7.41 -3.70 -2.90
N LYS A 146 -7.13 -2.62 -2.14
CA LYS A 146 -7.42 -2.49 -0.73
C LYS A 146 -7.94 -1.09 -0.41
N THR A 147 -8.99 -1.01 0.40
CA THR A 147 -9.45 0.23 1.02
C THR A 147 -8.68 0.53 2.30
N GLY A 148 -8.63 1.80 2.66
CA GLY A 148 -8.16 2.28 3.95
C GLY A 148 -9.09 3.36 4.48
N THR A 149 -9.17 3.47 5.81
CA THR A 149 -9.87 4.56 6.49
C THR A 149 -8.94 5.05 7.59
N ALA A 150 -8.46 6.29 7.46
CA ALA A 150 -7.57 6.91 8.43
C ALA A 150 -8.34 7.95 9.24
N GLU A 151 -8.51 7.69 10.52
CA GLU A 151 -9.22 8.59 11.45
C GLU A 151 -8.37 9.81 11.79
N LEU A 152 -8.99 11.00 11.82
CA LEU A 152 -8.31 12.28 12.05
C LEU A 152 -8.47 12.81 13.47
N GLY A 153 -9.13 12.10 14.36
CA GLY A 153 -9.33 12.54 15.75
C GLY A 153 -10.35 13.67 15.94
N ASP A 154 -10.82 14.30 14.87
CA ASP A 154 -11.90 15.32 14.89
C ASP A 154 -13.28 14.74 14.49
N GLY A 155 -13.36 13.40 14.40
CA GLY A 155 -14.55 12.68 13.99
C GLY A 155 -14.71 12.53 12.48
N THR A 156 -13.75 13.01 11.69
CA THR A 156 -13.68 12.79 10.25
C THR A 156 -12.61 11.74 9.93
N SER A 157 -12.59 11.27 8.68
CA SER A 157 -11.59 10.30 8.22
C SER A 157 -11.15 10.61 6.79
N HIS A 158 -9.98 10.10 6.42
CA HIS A 158 -9.56 9.98 5.03
C HIS A 158 -9.94 8.61 4.49
N ALA A 159 -10.62 8.58 3.35
CA ALA A 159 -10.94 7.34 2.65
C ALA A 159 -9.92 7.08 1.54
N TRP A 160 -9.32 5.89 1.54
CA TRP A 160 -8.32 5.46 0.58
C TRP A 160 -8.79 4.27 -0.22
N PHE A 161 -8.44 4.23 -1.49
CA PHE A 161 -8.57 3.06 -2.34
C PHE A 161 -7.34 2.94 -3.24
N ALA A 162 -6.56 1.89 -3.06
CA ALA A 162 -5.32 1.68 -3.79
C ALA A 162 -5.27 0.28 -4.38
N GLY A 163 -4.74 0.17 -5.60
CA GLY A 163 -4.66 -1.10 -6.29
C GLY A 163 -4.27 -0.99 -7.76
N PHE A 164 -4.60 -2.03 -8.50
CA PHE A 164 -4.30 -2.14 -9.93
C PHE A 164 -5.27 -3.10 -10.63
N LEU A 165 -5.28 -3.06 -11.96
CA LEU A 165 -5.93 -4.06 -12.79
C LEU A 165 -4.92 -5.16 -13.15
N ASP A 166 -5.26 -6.41 -12.87
CA ASP A 166 -4.49 -7.59 -13.31
C ASP A 166 -4.94 -7.97 -14.73
N ASP A 167 -4.60 -7.11 -15.68
CA ASP A 167 -4.99 -7.21 -17.08
C ASP A 167 -3.86 -6.66 -17.97
N GLU A 168 -3.28 -7.51 -18.81
CA GLU A 168 -2.21 -7.10 -19.72
C GLU A 168 -2.65 -6.05 -20.75
N ALA A 169 -3.93 -6.04 -21.15
CA ALA A 169 -4.46 -5.07 -22.08
C ALA A 169 -4.72 -3.70 -21.44
N HIS A 170 -4.90 -3.67 -20.12
CA HIS A 170 -5.21 -2.47 -19.33
C HIS A 170 -4.40 -2.44 -18.03
N PRO A 171 -3.06 -2.32 -18.10
CA PRO A 171 -2.17 -2.41 -16.95
C PRO A 171 -2.17 -1.11 -16.13
N TYR A 172 -3.29 -0.79 -15.50
CA TYR A 172 -3.42 0.43 -14.71
C TYR A 172 -3.21 0.16 -13.22
N ALA A 173 -2.37 0.98 -12.58
CA ALA A 173 -2.33 1.12 -11.13
C ALA A 173 -3.00 2.43 -10.71
N PHE A 174 -3.63 2.46 -9.55
CA PHE A 174 -4.36 3.62 -9.06
C PHE A 174 -4.26 3.79 -7.55
N VAL A 175 -4.30 5.04 -7.11
CA VAL A 175 -4.53 5.45 -5.73
C VAL A 175 -5.56 6.56 -5.74
N VAL A 176 -6.62 6.39 -4.98
CA VAL A 176 -7.67 7.39 -4.77
C VAL A 176 -7.70 7.76 -3.30
N LEU A 177 -7.63 9.04 -3.01
CA LEU A 177 -7.78 9.61 -1.68
C LEU A 177 -8.96 10.58 -1.69
N VAL A 178 -9.88 10.37 -0.77
CA VAL A 178 -10.95 11.33 -0.46
C VAL A 178 -10.69 11.88 0.94
N GLU A 179 -10.28 13.14 0.99
CA GLU A 179 -10.03 13.82 2.25
C GLU A 179 -11.35 14.15 2.94
N ARG A 180 -11.45 13.76 4.22
CA ARG A 180 -12.65 14.03 5.07
C ARG A 180 -13.94 13.48 4.42
N GLY A 181 -13.84 12.27 3.84
CA GLY A 181 -14.94 11.56 3.17
C GLY A 181 -15.59 10.50 4.04
#